data_9b9ee604845b6f33b325ccb1f02a7f88
#
_entry.id   9b9ee604845b6f33b325ccb1f02a7f88
#
_cell.length_a   1.000
_cell.length_b   1.000
_cell.length_c   1.000
_cell.angle_alpha   90.00
_cell.angle_beta   90.00
_cell.angle_gamma   90.00
#
_symmetry.space_group_name_H-M   'P 1'
#
loop_
_entity.id
_entity.type
_entity.pdbx_description
1 polymer ?
#
loop_
_entity_poly.entity_id
_entity_poly.type
_entity_poly.pdbx_seq_one_letter_code
_entity_poly.pdbx_strand_id
1 'polypeptide(L)'
;MCSGMSNPRKFGACYLRKGSGRPMFQHKKEFLHPVRVERANPRYAAMLQEQLGGANGELKAAMQYLSQSFRIQNPEIKDLFLDIASEELSHMEMVAQTISMLNGHTLDAAHAAGELETHVMLGLSPGLMNASGYSWTADYVSVTGDLCADLLSNIASEQRAKVMYEYLYRQIDDKYVKETIDFLLNREEAHNALFREAFNKVRDTGSNVSFGVTRDSRLYFDLNDSDKKGDCCCGDMVGTQPVGFERSDCGCRQ
;
A
#
# COMPACT_ATOMS: atom_id res chain seq x y z
N MET A 1 46.71 27.84 -28.23
CA MET A 1 45.37 28.22 -28.73
C MET A 1 44.46 27.05 -28.57
N CYS A 2 43.27 27.26 -28.05
CA CYS A 2 42.18 26.36 -27.62
C CYS A 2 42.30 25.94 -26.15
N SER A 3 41.91 26.64 -25.36
CA SER A 3 40.83 27.18 -24.50
C SER A 3 39.63 26.23 -24.33
N GLY A 4 39.40 25.84 -23.10
CA GLY A 4 38.05 25.66 -22.56
C GLY A 4 37.41 24.31 -22.82
N MET A 5 37.72 23.33 -22.00
CA MET A 5 36.78 22.21 -21.76
C MET A 5 36.20 22.37 -20.37
N SER A 6 34.95 22.74 -20.38
CA SER A 6 34.04 22.80 -19.27
C SER A 6 33.99 21.46 -18.52
N ASN A 7 34.23 21.57 -17.23
CA ASN A 7 34.16 20.52 -16.24
C ASN A 7 32.79 19.80 -16.28
N PRO A 8 32.69 18.48 -16.55
CA PRO A 8 31.44 17.77 -16.36
C PRO A 8 31.14 17.74 -14.87
N ARG A 9 29.98 18.24 -14.53
CA ARG A 9 29.43 18.32 -13.18
C ARG A 9 29.64 17.00 -12.45
N LYS A 10 30.22 17.11 -11.28
CA LYS A 10 30.34 16.03 -10.31
C LYS A 10 28.93 15.59 -9.88
N PHE A 11 28.35 14.68 -10.64
CA PHE A 11 27.21 13.91 -10.15
C PHE A 11 27.74 12.86 -9.18
N GLY A 12 27.31 12.97 -7.92
CA GLY A 12 27.18 11.84 -7.06
C GLY A 12 28.42 11.33 -6.33
N ALA A 13 28.84 12.04 -5.31
CA ALA A 13 29.69 11.45 -4.29
C ALA A 13 29.08 11.59 -2.88
N CYS A 14 27.77 11.75 -2.77
CA CYS A 14 27.14 12.04 -1.48
C CYS A 14 26.33 10.86 -0.89
N TYR A 15 26.31 9.70 -1.50
CA TYR A 15 25.53 8.55 -1.00
C TYR A 15 26.35 7.35 -0.53
N LEU A 16 27.66 7.50 -0.41
CA LEU A 16 28.41 6.50 0.35
C LEU A 16 28.45 6.97 1.81
N ARG A 17 27.46 6.57 2.61
CA ARG A 17 27.63 6.53 4.07
C ARG A 17 28.96 5.82 4.33
N LYS A 18 29.94 6.53 4.89
CA LYS A 18 31.07 5.92 5.60
C LYS A 18 30.51 5.26 6.87
N GLY A 19 29.72 4.23 6.70
CA GLY A 19 29.22 3.40 7.76
C GLY A 19 29.71 2.00 7.52
N SER A 20 30.24 1.37 8.55
CA SER A 20 30.67 -0.03 8.64
C SER A 20 30.06 -0.87 7.53
N GLY A 21 30.86 -1.54 6.69
CA GLY A 21 30.45 -2.24 5.48
C GLY A 21 29.45 -3.39 5.71
N ARG A 22 28.32 -3.06 6.34
CA ARG A 22 27.19 -3.96 6.50
C ARG A 22 26.35 -3.88 5.23
N PRO A 23 25.89 -5.02 4.69
CA PRO A 23 24.99 -5.02 3.56
C PRO A 23 23.70 -4.24 3.88
N MET A 24 23.10 -3.58 2.88
CA MET A 24 21.87 -2.82 3.00
C MET A 24 20.70 -3.72 3.39
N PHE A 25 20.68 -4.93 2.85
CA PHE A 25 19.69 -5.95 3.16
C PHE A 25 20.36 -7.11 3.87
N GLN A 26 19.83 -7.48 5.03
CA GLN A 26 20.32 -8.60 5.80
C GLN A 26 19.12 -9.43 6.28
N HIS A 27 19.05 -10.68 5.84
CA HIS A 27 18.08 -11.64 6.35
C HIS A 27 18.46 -12.04 7.78
N LYS A 28 17.52 -11.93 8.70
CA LYS A 28 17.59 -12.46 10.06
C LYS A 28 16.85 -13.79 10.12
N LYS A 29 17.32 -14.72 10.94
CA LYS A 29 16.69 -16.03 11.08
C LYS A 29 15.46 -16.05 11.97
N GLU A 30 15.12 -14.92 12.59
CA GLU A 30 14.01 -14.78 13.51
C GLU A 30 12.95 -13.89 12.88
N PHE A 31 11.70 -14.32 12.95
CA PHE A 31 10.55 -13.50 12.56
C PHE A 31 10.34 -12.35 13.54
N LEU A 32 9.72 -11.28 13.10
CA LEU A 32 9.30 -10.16 13.95
C LEU A 32 8.27 -10.60 15.00
N HIS A 33 7.44 -11.59 14.67
CA HIS A 33 6.50 -12.24 15.56
C HIS A 33 6.51 -13.75 15.31
N PRO A 34 6.38 -14.62 16.34
CA PRO A 34 6.39 -16.06 16.15
C PRO A 34 5.22 -16.54 15.29
N VAL A 35 5.53 -17.26 14.21
CA VAL A 35 4.52 -17.84 13.31
C VAL A 35 4.19 -19.25 13.74
N ARG A 36 2.91 -19.54 13.93
CA ARG A 36 2.39 -20.85 14.34
C ARG A 36 0.99 -21.07 13.76
N VAL A 37 0.58 -22.33 13.65
CA VAL A 37 -0.79 -22.75 13.32
C VAL A 37 -1.22 -23.86 14.28
N GLU A 38 -2.51 -23.98 14.54
CA GLU A 38 -3.05 -25.09 15.35
C GLU A 38 -3.03 -26.40 14.56
N ARG A 39 -3.39 -26.34 13.28
CA ARG A 39 -3.45 -27.50 12.37
C ARG A 39 -3.44 -27.05 10.93
N ALA A 40 -3.10 -27.95 10.02
CA ALA A 40 -3.21 -27.68 8.58
C ALA A 40 -4.66 -27.35 8.20
N ASN A 41 -4.80 -26.29 7.39
CA ASN A 41 -6.07 -25.84 6.84
C ASN A 41 -5.83 -25.13 5.51
N PRO A 42 -5.83 -25.85 4.37
CA PRO A 42 -5.53 -25.28 3.06
C PRO A 42 -6.48 -24.15 2.64
N ARG A 43 -7.72 -24.15 3.14
CA ARG A 43 -8.66 -23.05 2.89
C ARG A 43 -8.16 -21.74 3.49
N TYR A 44 -7.64 -21.77 4.70
CA TYR A 44 -7.05 -20.57 5.32
C TYR A 44 -5.75 -20.16 4.60
N ALA A 45 -4.95 -21.13 4.15
CA ALA A 45 -3.78 -20.87 3.32
C ALA A 45 -4.15 -20.12 2.04
N ALA A 46 -5.18 -20.59 1.32
CA ALA A 46 -5.68 -19.94 0.12
C ALA A 46 -6.18 -18.50 0.37
N MET A 47 -6.86 -18.26 1.49
CA MET A 47 -7.31 -16.92 1.88
C MET A 47 -6.13 -15.97 2.13
N LEU A 48 -5.08 -16.45 2.82
CA LEU A 48 -3.88 -15.65 3.11
C LEU A 48 -3.05 -15.32 1.87
N GLN A 49 -3.24 -16.04 0.74
CA GLN A 49 -2.58 -15.72 -0.52
C GLN A 49 -2.89 -14.29 -0.98
N GLU A 50 -4.05 -13.71 -0.62
CA GLU A 50 -4.37 -12.32 -0.93
C GLU A 50 -3.36 -11.34 -0.31
N GLN A 51 -2.89 -11.61 0.91
CA GLN A 51 -1.89 -10.79 1.57
C GLN A 51 -0.46 -11.09 1.11
N LEU A 52 -0.22 -12.24 0.48
CA LEU A 52 1.09 -12.54 -0.10
C LEU A 52 1.25 -11.90 -1.48
N GLY A 53 0.37 -12.22 -2.42
CA GLY A 53 0.52 -11.87 -3.83
C GLY A 53 -0.63 -11.05 -4.42
N GLY A 54 -1.54 -10.55 -3.61
CA GLY A 54 -2.62 -9.67 -4.03
C GLY A 54 -2.20 -8.21 -4.24
N ALA A 55 -3.12 -7.44 -4.83
CA ALA A 55 -2.91 -6.02 -5.13
C ALA A 55 -2.73 -5.12 -3.88
N ASN A 56 -3.10 -5.61 -2.71
CA ASN A 56 -2.95 -4.94 -1.42
C ASN A 56 -2.09 -5.77 -0.45
N GLY A 57 -1.35 -6.74 -0.96
CA GLY A 57 -0.51 -7.62 -0.14
C GLY A 57 0.91 -7.11 0.05
N GLU A 58 1.66 -7.80 0.89
CA GLU A 58 2.99 -7.44 1.38
C GLU A 58 4.03 -7.28 0.27
N LEU A 59 4.02 -8.19 -0.73
CA LEU A 59 4.94 -8.09 -1.85
C LEU A 59 4.74 -6.80 -2.64
N LYS A 60 3.47 -6.41 -2.86
CA LYS A 60 3.15 -5.15 -3.54
C LYS A 60 3.61 -3.96 -2.73
N ALA A 61 3.37 -3.93 -1.43
CA ALA A 61 3.77 -2.86 -0.53
C ALA A 61 5.29 -2.69 -0.54
N ALA A 62 6.04 -3.77 -0.31
CA ALA A 62 7.50 -3.78 -0.34
C ALA A 62 8.06 -3.22 -1.67
N MET A 63 7.57 -3.74 -2.81
CA MET A 63 8.05 -3.32 -4.13
C MET A 63 7.69 -1.87 -4.45
N GLN A 64 6.52 -1.39 -4.03
CA GLN A 64 6.09 -0.02 -4.24
C GLN A 64 6.98 0.97 -3.47
N TYR A 65 7.16 0.76 -2.17
CA TYR A 65 7.91 1.68 -1.32
C TYR A 65 9.40 1.68 -1.68
N LEU A 66 9.96 0.51 -1.97
CA LEU A 66 11.32 0.39 -2.49
C LEU A 66 11.50 1.17 -3.80
N SER A 67 10.59 0.99 -4.77
CA SER A 67 10.69 1.64 -6.08
C SER A 67 10.54 3.16 -6.00
N GLN A 68 9.62 3.64 -5.16
CA GLN A 68 9.43 5.08 -4.92
C GLN A 68 10.66 5.71 -4.25
N SER A 69 11.33 4.98 -3.35
CA SER A 69 12.49 5.48 -2.60
C SER A 69 13.65 5.94 -3.49
N PHE A 70 13.81 5.38 -4.69
CA PHE A 70 14.91 5.71 -5.59
C PHE A 70 14.91 7.16 -6.07
N ARG A 71 13.77 7.83 -6.10
CA ARG A 71 13.63 9.22 -6.52
C ARG A 71 13.60 10.22 -5.37
N ILE A 72 13.46 9.76 -4.14
CA ILE A 72 13.37 10.62 -2.96
C ILE A 72 14.74 11.25 -2.68
N GLN A 73 14.79 12.58 -2.66
CA GLN A 73 16.02 13.34 -2.40
C GLN A 73 16.22 13.62 -0.91
N ASN A 74 15.13 13.79 -0.15
CA ASN A 74 15.22 13.99 1.29
C ASN A 74 15.65 12.67 1.96
N PRO A 75 16.81 12.63 2.64
CA PRO A 75 17.37 11.39 3.17
C PRO A 75 16.51 10.78 4.28
N GLU A 76 15.85 11.59 5.08
CA GLU A 76 14.99 11.14 6.17
C GLU A 76 13.72 10.44 5.62
N ILE A 77 13.08 11.04 4.62
CA ILE A 77 11.91 10.44 3.97
C ILE A 77 12.33 9.19 3.19
N LYS A 78 13.48 9.21 2.54
CA LYS A 78 14.02 8.04 1.84
C LYS A 78 14.30 6.88 2.78
N ASP A 79 14.93 7.16 3.92
CA ASP A 79 15.21 6.14 4.94
C ASP A 79 13.89 5.54 5.47
N LEU A 80 12.86 6.35 5.72
CA LEU A 80 11.53 5.87 6.12
C LEU A 80 10.94 4.90 5.10
N PHE A 81 10.97 5.24 3.80
CA PHE A 81 10.45 4.36 2.75
C PHE A 81 11.22 3.03 2.67
N LEU A 82 12.55 3.07 2.85
CA LEU A 82 13.38 1.87 2.84
C LEU A 82 13.17 1.02 4.09
N ASP A 83 12.99 1.63 5.25
CA ASP A 83 12.73 0.94 6.50
C ASP A 83 11.39 0.21 6.44
N ILE A 84 10.32 0.89 5.99
CA ILE A 84 9.01 0.26 5.82
C ILE A 84 9.08 -0.83 4.74
N ALA A 85 9.69 -0.57 3.58
CA ALA A 85 9.83 -1.60 2.52
C ALA A 85 10.54 -2.86 3.02
N SER A 86 11.54 -2.71 3.89
CA SER A 86 12.25 -3.84 4.50
C SER A 86 11.39 -4.59 5.50
N GLU A 87 10.54 -3.88 6.23
CA GLU A 87 9.59 -4.48 7.16
C GLU A 87 8.50 -5.27 6.40
N GLU A 88 7.99 -4.73 5.27
CA GLU A 88 7.02 -5.43 4.41
C GLU A 88 7.58 -6.75 3.83
N LEU A 89 8.88 -6.81 3.52
CA LEU A 89 9.51 -8.09 3.16
C LEU A 89 9.50 -9.09 4.32
N SER A 90 9.62 -8.62 5.55
CA SER A 90 9.53 -9.47 6.75
C SER A 90 8.09 -9.93 7.01
N HIS A 91 7.11 -9.07 6.76
CA HIS A 91 5.68 -9.42 6.80
C HIS A 91 5.35 -10.46 5.73
N MET A 92 5.84 -10.26 4.50
CA MET A 92 5.70 -11.23 3.42
C MET A 92 6.24 -12.62 3.83
N GLU A 93 7.41 -12.68 4.48
CA GLU A 93 7.98 -13.92 4.96
C GLU A 93 7.08 -14.60 6.02
N MET A 94 6.52 -13.82 6.95
CA MET A 94 5.59 -14.33 7.98
C MET A 94 4.30 -14.88 7.36
N VAL A 95 3.72 -14.17 6.39
CA VAL A 95 2.53 -14.63 5.66
C VAL A 95 2.84 -15.90 4.88
N ALA A 96 3.95 -15.93 4.14
CA ALA A 96 4.38 -17.11 3.38
C ALA A 96 4.62 -18.33 4.28
N GLN A 97 5.25 -18.14 5.43
CA GLN A 97 5.46 -19.23 6.41
C GLN A 97 4.14 -19.71 6.99
N THR A 98 3.20 -18.82 7.30
CA THR A 98 1.86 -19.18 7.76
C THR A 98 1.13 -20.03 6.73
N ILE A 99 1.15 -19.61 5.45
CA ILE A 99 0.57 -20.37 4.33
C ILE A 99 1.20 -21.76 4.23
N SER A 100 2.53 -21.84 4.27
CA SER A 100 3.26 -23.10 4.21
C SER A 100 2.85 -24.07 5.33
N MET A 101 2.72 -23.57 6.56
CA MET A 101 2.30 -24.38 7.70
C MET A 101 0.83 -24.81 7.58
N LEU A 102 -0.05 -23.95 7.06
CA LEU A 102 -1.46 -24.25 6.83
C LEU A 102 -1.66 -25.27 5.70
N ASN A 103 -0.82 -25.27 4.68
CA ASN A 103 -0.85 -26.28 3.61
C ASN A 103 -0.44 -27.68 4.13
N GLY A 104 0.34 -27.76 5.22
CA GLY A 104 0.80 -29.02 5.77
C GLY A 104 1.88 -29.70 4.92
N HIS A 105 2.06 -31.01 5.15
CA HIS A 105 3.13 -31.79 4.53
C HIS A 105 2.65 -32.90 3.58
N THR A 106 1.33 -33.10 3.47
CA THR A 106 0.75 -34.17 2.68
C THR A 106 -0.37 -33.65 1.80
N LEU A 107 -0.31 -33.99 0.52
CA LEU A 107 -1.43 -33.78 -0.39
C LEU A 107 -2.53 -34.79 -0.07
N ASP A 108 -3.69 -34.34 0.36
CA ASP A 108 -4.90 -35.14 0.46
C ASP A 108 -5.77 -34.86 -0.78
N ALA A 109 -6.12 -35.91 -1.52
CA ALA A 109 -6.96 -35.79 -2.72
C ALA A 109 -8.34 -35.16 -2.44
N ALA A 110 -8.83 -35.25 -1.21
CA ALA A 110 -10.07 -34.61 -0.79
C ALA A 110 -9.95 -33.07 -0.70
N HIS A 111 -8.75 -32.55 -0.53
CA HIS A 111 -8.46 -31.11 -0.47
C HIS A 111 -8.02 -30.51 -1.81
N ALA A 112 -7.73 -31.36 -2.81
CA ALA A 112 -7.28 -30.93 -4.14
C ALA A 112 -8.44 -30.54 -5.10
N ALA A 113 -9.64 -30.33 -4.58
CA ALA A 113 -10.85 -30.18 -5.39
C ALA A 113 -11.06 -28.79 -6.03
N GLY A 114 -10.21 -27.79 -5.73
CA GLY A 114 -10.30 -26.43 -6.26
C GLY A 114 -9.07 -26.04 -7.11
N GLU A 115 -9.26 -25.25 -8.16
CA GLU A 115 -8.13 -24.82 -9.03
C GLU A 115 -7.04 -24.08 -8.28
N LEU A 116 -7.41 -23.16 -7.38
CA LEU A 116 -6.48 -22.40 -6.58
C LEU A 116 -5.78 -23.27 -5.54
N GLU A 117 -6.54 -24.08 -4.83
CA GLU A 117 -6.02 -25.03 -3.84
C GLU A 117 -5.02 -25.99 -4.49
N THR A 118 -5.31 -26.44 -5.70
CA THR A 118 -4.39 -27.29 -6.48
C THR A 118 -3.08 -26.60 -6.79
N HIS A 119 -3.09 -25.34 -7.20
CA HIS A 119 -1.86 -24.58 -7.51
C HIS A 119 -0.97 -24.36 -6.30
N VAL A 120 -1.56 -23.94 -5.21
CA VAL A 120 -0.84 -23.72 -3.94
C VAL A 120 -0.35 -25.04 -3.35
N MET A 121 -1.16 -26.10 -3.46
CA MET A 121 -0.87 -27.39 -2.85
C MET A 121 0.04 -28.29 -3.69
N LEU A 122 0.12 -28.15 -5.00
CA LEU A 122 1.02 -28.96 -5.84
C LEU A 122 2.49 -28.87 -5.41
N GLY A 123 2.91 -27.74 -4.85
CA GLY A 123 4.23 -27.56 -4.28
C GLY A 123 4.24 -27.55 -2.74
N LEU A 124 3.08 -27.60 -2.07
CA LEU A 124 2.92 -27.35 -0.62
C LEU A 124 3.62 -26.06 -0.18
N SER A 125 3.70 -25.09 -1.07
CA SER A 125 4.46 -23.85 -0.92
C SER A 125 3.58 -22.66 -1.31
N PRO A 126 3.75 -21.51 -0.63
CA PRO A 126 3.10 -20.28 -1.05
C PRO A 126 3.54 -19.87 -2.46
N GLY A 127 2.59 -19.41 -3.27
CA GLY A 127 2.84 -18.86 -4.60
C GLY A 127 2.76 -17.33 -4.60
N LEU A 128 3.45 -16.67 -5.54
CA LEU A 128 3.27 -15.23 -5.75
C LEU A 128 1.98 -14.99 -6.56
N MET A 129 0.85 -15.23 -5.93
CA MET A 129 -0.48 -15.09 -6.49
C MET A 129 -1.46 -14.61 -5.41
N ASN A 130 -2.59 -14.07 -5.84
CA ASN A 130 -3.67 -13.69 -4.94
C ASN A 130 -4.57 -14.87 -4.58
N ALA A 131 -5.59 -14.63 -3.74
CA ALA A 131 -6.53 -15.65 -3.30
C ALA A 131 -7.40 -16.26 -4.43
N SER A 132 -7.47 -15.62 -5.58
CA SER A 132 -8.17 -16.13 -6.77
C SER A 132 -7.25 -16.85 -7.77
N GLY A 133 -5.97 -17.04 -7.43
CA GLY A 133 -4.98 -17.72 -8.27
C GLY A 133 -4.36 -16.85 -9.37
N TYR A 134 -4.65 -15.56 -9.42
CA TYR A 134 -3.99 -14.64 -10.34
C TYR A 134 -2.57 -14.33 -9.88
N SER A 135 -1.62 -14.51 -10.78
CA SER A 135 -0.22 -14.20 -10.51
C SER A 135 -0.02 -12.74 -10.15
N TRP A 136 0.87 -12.49 -9.22
CA TRP A 136 1.30 -11.13 -8.91
C TRP A 136 1.86 -10.43 -10.15
N THR A 137 1.60 -9.15 -10.29
CA THR A 137 2.08 -8.34 -11.41
C THR A 137 2.65 -7.02 -10.91
N ALA A 138 3.68 -6.51 -11.61
CA ALA A 138 4.22 -5.18 -11.38
C ALA A 138 3.21 -4.04 -11.64
N ASP A 139 2.11 -4.32 -12.33
CA ASP A 139 1.02 -3.36 -12.55
C ASP A 139 0.33 -2.91 -11.26
N TYR A 140 0.50 -3.67 -10.18
CA TYR A 140 0.03 -3.26 -8.86
C TYR A 140 0.84 -2.12 -8.25
N VAL A 141 2.07 -1.89 -8.73
CA VAL A 141 3.02 -0.93 -8.16
C VAL A 141 2.80 0.45 -8.75
N SER A 142 2.45 1.41 -7.91
CA SER A 142 2.29 2.82 -8.31
C SER A 142 3.55 3.61 -7.96
N VAL A 143 4.18 4.20 -8.98
CA VAL A 143 5.33 5.10 -8.83
C VAL A 143 5.16 6.29 -9.76
N THR A 144 4.82 7.45 -9.21
CA THR A 144 4.57 8.65 -10.00
C THR A 144 5.79 9.57 -10.09
N GLY A 145 6.64 9.54 -9.07
CA GLY A 145 7.75 10.46 -8.89
C GLY A 145 7.35 11.80 -8.27
N ASP A 146 6.05 12.01 -8.02
CA ASP A 146 5.54 13.07 -7.16
C ASP A 146 5.41 12.51 -5.74
N LEU A 147 6.16 13.09 -4.80
CA LEU A 147 6.25 12.53 -3.45
C LEU A 147 4.93 12.62 -2.68
N CYS A 148 4.12 13.65 -2.93
CA CYS A 148 2.80 13.74 -2.28
C CYS A 148 1.82 12.70 -2.85
N ALA A 149 1.80 12.50 -4.17
CA ALA A 149 0.97 11.49 -4.80
C ALA A 149 1.37 10.07 -4.34
N ASP A 150 2.68 9.80 -4.28
CA ASP A 150 3.21 8.52 -3.83
C ASP A 150 2.88 8.27 -2.35
N LEU A 151 3.04 9.27 -1.47
CA LEU A 151 2.67 9.16 -0.05
C LEU A 151 1.16 8.95 0.15
N LEU A 152 0.30 9.66 -0.59
CA LEU A 152 -1.15 9.44 -0.52
C LEU A 152 -1.54 8.04 -1.00
N SER A 153 -0.88 7.54 -2.05
CA SER A 153 -1.05 6.17 -2.52
C SER A 153 -0.65 5.15 -1.45
N ASN A 154 0.46 5.40 -0.73
CA ASN A 154 0.94 4.52 0.33
C ASN A 154 -0.01 4.53 1.54
N ILE A 155 -0.44 5.70 2.03
CA ILE A 155 -1.43 5.81 3.10
C ILE A 155 -2.69 5.01 2.76
N ALA A 156 -3.18 5.13 1.51
CA ALA A 156 -4.33 4.37 1.05
C ALA A 156 -4.03 2.86 0.91
N SER A 157 -2.80 2.48 0.58
CA SER A 157 -2.34 1.08 0.51
C SER A 157 -2.40 0.41 1.88
N GLU A 158 -1.76 1.02 2.89
CA GLU A 158 -1.77 0.54 4.27
C GLU A 158 -3.19 0.40 4.82
N GLN A 159 -4.04 1.38 4.53
CA GLN A 159 -5.45 1.33 4.96
C GLN A 159 -6.20 0.15 4.34
N ARG A 160 -5.92 -0.18 3.06
CA ARG A 160 -6.55 -1.33 2.38
C ARG A 160 -5.99 -2.65 2.90
N ALA A 161 -4.69 -2.75 3.14
CA ALA A 161 -4.06 -3.92 3.75
C ALA A 161 -4.65 -4.20 5.14
N LYS A 162 -4.76 -3.17 5.98
CA LYS A 162 -5.42 -3.26 7.30
C LYS A 162 -6.83 -3.82 7.19
N VAL A 163 -7.68 -3.27 6.32
CA VAL A 163 -9.06 -3.74 6.12
C VAL A 163 -9.09 -5.21 5.67
N MET A 164 -8.16 -5.62 4.81
CA MET A 164 -8.05 -7.01 4.37
C MET A 164 -7.69 -7.93 5.54
N TYR A 165 -6.72 -7.54 6.38
CA TYR A 165 -6.39 -8.29 7.60
C TYR A 165 -7.56 -8.38 8.57
N GLU A 166 -8.36 -7.32 8.73
CA GLU A 166 -9.58 -7.36 9.54
C GLU A 166 -10.60 -8.39 9.02
N TYR A 167 -10.77 -8.49 7.69
CA TYR A 167 -11.65 -9.50 7.11
C TYR A 167 -11.11 -10.91 7.32
N LEU A 168 -9.82 -11.14 7.10
CA LEU A 168 -9.19 -12.43 7.35
C LEU A 168 -9.31 -12.84 8.82
N TYR A 169 -9.06 -11.91 9.74
CA TYR A 169 -9.20 -12.15 11.18
C TYR A 169 -10.59 -12.64 11.58
N ARG A 170 -11.64 -12.13 10.94
CA ARG A 170 -13.02 -12.53 11.19
C ARG A 170 -13.39 -13.88 10.59
N GLN A 171 -12.72 -14.30 9.51
CA GLN A 171 -13.01 -15.54 8.78
C GLN A 171 -12.19 -16.73 9.25
N ILE A 172 -11.01 -16.51 9.79
CA ILE A 172 -10.09 -17.55 10.25
C ILE A 172 -10.34 -17.83 11.71
N ASP A 173 -10.50 -19.12 12.05
CA ASP A 173 -10.72 -19.58 13.43
C ASP A 173 -9.56 -20.47 13.91
N ASP A 174 -8.34 -20.02 13.65
CA ASP A 174 -7.11 -20.59 14.18
C ASP A 174 -6.45 -19.54 15.08
N LYS A 175 -6.27 -19.87 16.34
CA LYS A 175 -5.78 -18.93 17.36
C LYS A 175 -4.43 -18.31 16.99
N TYR A 176 -3.50 -19.13 16.52
CA TYR A 176 -2.14 -18.65 16.25
C TYR A 176 -2.06 -17.86 14.93
N VAL A 177 -2.87 -18.24 13.94
CA VAL A 177 -3.02 -17.42 12.72
C VAL A 177 -3.61 -16.07 13.06
N LYS A 178 -4.60 -16.02 13.96
CA LYS A 178 -5.15 -14.74 14.45
C LYS A 178 -4.11 -13.89 15.19
N GLU A 179 -3.25 -14.49 16.00
CA GLU A 179 -2.15 -13.76 16.65
C GLU A 179 -1.19 -13.14 15.61
N THR A 180 -0.87 -13.87 14.55
CA THR A 180 -0.05 -13.34 13.44
C THR A 180 -0.77 -12.22 12.69
N ILE A 181 -2.05 -12.39 12.35
CA ILE A 181 -2.85 -11.36 11.67
C ILE A 181 -2.97 -10.10 12.53
N ASP A 182 -3.21 -10.24 13.82
CA ASP A 182 -3.30 -9.11 14.74
C ASP A 182 -1.99 -8.30 14.81
N PHE A 183 -0.87 -9.00 14.85
CA PHE A 183 0.44 -8.37 14.78
C PHE A 183 0.59 -7.57 13.47
N LEU A 184 0.35 -8.18 12.31
CA LEU A 184 0.48 -7.54 11.00
C LEU A 184 -0.48 -6.34 10.87
N LEU A 185 -1.74 -6.49 11.25
CA LEU A 185 -2.73 -5.42 11.26
C LEU A 185 -2.26 -4.18 12.05
N ASN A 186 -1.65 -4.40 13.22
CA ASN A 186 -1.11 -3.30 14.01
C ASN A 186 0.12 -2.65 13.34
N ARG A 187 0.89 -3.40 12.53
CA ARG A 187 2.00 -2.82 11.75
C ARG A 187 1.49 -1.96 10.61
N GLU A 188 0.46 -2.40 9.86
CA GLU A 188 -0.20 -1.58 8.83
C GLU A 188 -0.69 -0.23 9.39
N GLU A 189 -1.23 -0.23 10.60
CA GLU A 189 -1.66 0.99 11.27
C GLU A 189 -0.47 1.91 11.61
N ALA A 190 0.63 1.33 12.06
CA ALA A 190 1.85 2.09 12.34
C ALA A 190 2.46 2.67 11.05
N HIS A 191 2.55 1.91 9.96
CA HIS A 191 3.02 2.36 8.65
C HIS A 191 2.14 3.50 8.10
N ASN A 192 0.82 3.34 8.21
CA ASN A 192 -0.13 4.37 7.83
C ASN A 192 0.12 5.70 8.59
N ALA A 193 0.36 5.62 9.90
CA ALA A 193 0.67 6.80 10.72
C ALA A 193 2.00 7.45 10.30
N LEU A 194 3.04 6.67 10.07
CA LEU A 194 4.34 7.14 9.61
C LEU A 194 4.27 7.83 8.24
N PHE A 195 3.55 7.25 7.28
CA PHE A 195 3.34 7.89 5.97
C PHE A 195 2.52 9.18 6.06
N ARG A 196 1.55 9.26 6.96
CA ARG A 196 0.80 10.51 7.21
C ARG A 196 1.71 11.61 7.79
N GLU A 197 2.59 11.25 8.71
CA GLU A 197 3.57 12.19 9.25
C GLU A 197 4.51 12.70 8.16
N ALA A 198 5.06 11.80 7.36
CA ALA A 198 5.89 12.14 6.21
C ALA A 198 5.16 13.04 5.21
N PHE A 199 3.90 12.74 4.89
CA PHE A 199 3.07 13.56 4.01
C PHE A 199 2.89 14.98 4.53
N ASN A 200 2.56 15.14 5.81
CA ASN A 200 2.41 16.45 6.43
C ASN A 200 3.72 17.24 6.36
N LYS A 201 4.85 16.59 6.67
CA LYS A 201 6.18 17.20 6.61
C LYS A 201 6.53 17.66 5.19
N VAL A 202 6.28 16.84 4.17
CA VAL A 202 6.54 17.19 2.76
C VAL A 202 5.65 18.33 2.30
N ARG A 203 4.38 18.30 2.61
CA ARG A 203 3.41 19.36 2.28
C ARG A 203 3.81 20.70 2.88
N ASP A 204 4.20 20.70 4.14
CA ASP A 204 4.49 21.94 4.89
C ASP A 204 5.82 22.58 4.47
N THR A 205 6.77 21.78 3.96
CA THR A 205 8.08 22.31 3.50
C THR A 205 8.04 22.88 2.08
N GLY A 206 6.92 22.75 1.35
CA GLY A 206 6.81 23.23 -0.02
C GLY A 206 7.79 22.59 -1.02
N SER A 207 8.42 21.49 -0.62
CA SER A 207 9.41 20.77 -1.43
C SER A 207 8.81 19.99 -2.59
N ASN A 208 7.49 20.04 -2.72
CA ASN A 208 6.75 19.39 -3.79
C ASN A 208 6.51 20.35 -4.94
N VAL A 209 6.62 19.87 -6.16
CA VAL A 209 6.22 20.62 -7.35
C VAL A 209 4.69 20.65 -7.38
N SER A 210 4.12 21.61 -6.65
CA SER A 210 2.70 21.88 -6.74
C SER A 210 2.42 22.60 -8.05
N PHE A 211 1.58 22.05 -8.91
CA PHE A 211 1.05 22.75 -10.07
C PHE A 211 0.13 23.93 -9.69
N GLY A 212 0.01 24.19 -8.41
CA GLY A 212 -0.86 25.22 -7.84
C GLY A 212 -2.33 24.81 -7.83
N VAL A 213 -3.09 25.55 -7.04
CA VAL A 213 -4.55 25.39 -6.99
C VAL A 213 -5.14 26.40 -7.99
N THR A 214 -5.72 25.92 -9.08
CA THR A 214 -6.41 26.79 -10.04
C THR A 214 -7.73 27.28 -9.44
N ARG A 215 -8.28 28.37 -10.01
CA ARG A 215 -9.59 28.88 -9.61
C ARG A 215 -10.66 27.77 -9.74
N ASP A 216 -10.59 27.00 -10.81
CA ASP A 216 -11.59 25.95 -11.12
C ASP A 216 -11.50 24.77 -10.16
N SER A 217 -10.32 24.48 -9.58
CA SER A 217 -10.17 23.41 -8.58
C SER A 217 -10.89 23.69 -7.26
N ARG A 218 -11.41 24.89 -7.05
CA ARG A 218 -12.19 25.30 -5.90
C ARG A 218 -13.71 25.25 -6.15
N LEU A 219 -14.11 24.92 -7.38
CA LEU A 219 -15.52 24.83 -7.74
C LEU A 219 -16.00 23.40 -7.56
N TYR A 220 -17.19 23.30 -6.99
CA TYR A 220 -17.92 22.03 -6.91
C TYR A 220 -19.13 22.13 -7.87
N PHE A 221 -19.25 21.14 -8.74
CA PHE A 221 -20.38 21.01 -9.64
C PHE A 221 -21.29 19.90 -9.11
N ASP A 222 -22.50 20.25 -8.70
CA ASP A 222 -23.52 19.28 -8.33
C ASP A 222 -24.14 18.69 -9.59
N LEU A 223 -23.64 17.52 -10.01
CA LEU A 223 -24.10 16.80 -11.18
C LEU A 223 -25.20 15.78 -10.88
N ASN A 224 -25.60 15.65 -9.61
CA ASN A 224 -26.59 14.67 -9.18
C ASN A 224 -28.03 15.21 -9.16
N ASP A 225 -28.22 16.52 -9.41
CA ASP A 225 -29.52 17.18 -9.34
C ASP A 225 -30.26 17.18 -10.69
N SER A 226 -30.06 16.13 -11.51
CA SER A 226 -30.69 16.00 -12.84
C SER A 226 -32.20 15.85 -12.83
N ASP A 227 -32.81 15.58 -11.67
CA ASP A 227 -34.24 15.26 -11.58
C ASP A 227 -35.13 16.38 -10.98
N LYS A 228 -34.55 17.49 -10.56
CA LYS A 228 -35.35 18.65 -10.18
C LYS A 228 -35.68 19.54 -11.38
N LYS A 229 -36.40 18.98 -12.35
CA LYS A 229 -37.26 19.75 -13.24
C LYS A 229 -38.52 20.13 -12.49
N GLY A 230 -38.39 21.03 -11.55
CA GLY A 230 -39.51 21.62 -10.84
C GLY A 230 -39.27 23.11 -10.72
N ASP A 231 -39.93 23.86 -11.56
CA ASP A 231 -40.19 25.30 -11.47
C ASP A 231 -39.50 26.08 -10.34
N CYS A 232 -38.27 26.51 -10.58
CA CYS A 232 -37.76 27.69 -9.95
C CYS A 232 -37.42 28.68 -11.05
N CYS A 233 -38.28 29.68 -11.22
CA CYS A 233 -38.05 30.88 -12.02
C CYS A 233 -36.88 31.69 -11.46
N CYS A 234 -35.68 31.19 -11.59
CA CYS A 234 -34.44 31.95 -11.48
C CYS A 234 -33.53 31.47 -12.59
N GLY A 235 -33.22 32.36 -13.48
CA GLY A 235 -32.51 32.07 -14.73
C GLY A 235 -31.22 31.35 -14.52
N ASP A 236 -30.84 30.60 -15.53
CA ASP A 236 -29.64 29.83 -15.76
C ASP A 236 -28.40 30.30 -14.97
N MET A 237 -28.30 29.91 -13.73
CA MET A 237 -27.02 29.85 -13.05
C MET A 237 -26.69 28.39 -12.81
N VAL A 238 -25.84 27.87 -13.68
CA VAL A 238 -25.10 26.64 -13.41
C VAL A 238 -24.50 26.82 -12.00
N GLY A 239 -25.03 26.08 -11.04
CA GLY A 239 -24.72 26.27 -9.61
C GLY A 239 -23.28 25.92 -9.32
N THR A 240 -22.40 26.89 -9.36
CA THR A 240 -21.02 26.76 -8.87
C THR A 240 -21.00 27.20 -7.42
N GLN A 241 -20.84 26.26 -6.51
CA GLN A 241 -20.64 26.55 -5.09
C GLN A 241 -19.14 26.48 -4.75
N PRO A 242 -18.58 27.43 -4.00
CA PRO A 242 -17.21 27.31 -3.53
C PRO A 242 -17.07 26.15 -2.52
N VAL A 243 -15.92 25.47 -2.57
CA VAL A 243 -15.59 24.39 -1.64
C VAL A 243 -15.41 24.96 -0.23
N GLY A 244 -16.48 24.93 0.52
CA GLY A 244 -16.56 25.39 1.90
C GLY A 244 -18.03 25.34 2.26
N PHE A 245 -18.47 24.24 2.85
CA PHE A 245 -19.86 23.93 3.13
C PHE A 245 -20.50 24.96 4.05
N GLU A 246 -21.23 25.89 3.50
CA GLU A 246 -22.42 26.47 4.13
C GLU A 246 -23.54 26.47 3.09
N ARG A 247 -24.53 25.60 3.27
CA ARG A 247 -25.81 25.73 2.59
C ARG A 247 -26.48 26.99 3.11
N SER A 248 -26.43 28.06 2.35
CA SER A 248 -27.36 29.14 2.60
C SER A 248 -28.76 28.67 2.18
N ASP A 249 -29.66 28.58 3.15
CA ASP A 249 -31.06 28.32 2.93
C ASP A 249 -31.65 29.35 1.95
N CYS A 250 -31.85 28.93 0.70
CA CYS A 250 -32.77 29.63 -0.18
C CYS A 250 -34.19 29.37 0.35
N GLY A 251 -34.67 30.23 1.23
CA GLY A 251 -36.02 30.20 1.70
C GLY A 251 -36.99 30.51 0.57
N CYS A 252 -37.63 29.49 0.02
CA CYS A 252 -38.91 29.66 -0.66
C CYS A 252 -39.96 29.94 0.40
N ARG A 253 -40.35 31.19 0.55
CA ARG A 253 -41.62 31.55 1.24
C ARG A 253 -42.78 31.22 0.32
N GLN A 254 -43.74 30.49 0.84
CA GLN A 254 -45.08 30.30 0.29
C GLN A 254 -45.82 31.63 0.15
#